data_e6bef617bed5df546f68bd48e3a06603
#
_entry.id   e6bef617bed5df546f68bd48e3a06603
#
_cell.length_a   1.000
_cell.length_b   1.000
_cell.length_c   1.000
_cell.angle_alpha   90.00
_cell.angle_beta   90.00
_cell.angle_gamma   90.00
#
_symmetry.space_group_name_H-M   'P 1'
#
loop_
_entity.id
_entity.type
_entity.pdbx_description
1 polymer ?
#
loop_
_entity_poly.entity_id
_entity_poly.type
_entity_poly.pdbx_seq_one_letter_code
_entity_poly.pdbx_strand_id
1 'polypeptide(L)'
;MNLIIHFLPMKNNILFDLKFNIIFLGYFLIISCTDDKVIMVPEQEITQTSSDYIKCEVYFNSIVYEIEKGFSTNVNSRTFPVYINHNLNPLNEDTLIIDYGNSNTLINGKFFRGRIINIYSGSVNDTNFNCSSNFDNFYLNNNLINGTITIDNNEAEIQIINGEVTDISGKINWNSTQIRTQSHGLQTVNIEDDKFTVNSLTTGNGKNNINFSTKSDSLKIRYDCVESCLVYDGISIINVEMDDVSKKDIIFGSQSCSCNYNVIINGNSYPLYLD
;
A
#
# COMPACT_ATOMS: atom_id res chain seq x y z
N MET A 1 46.91 -69.39 6.14
CA MET A 1 47.74 -68.22 6.29
C MET A 1 47.20 -67.54 7.57
N ASN A 2 47.90 -67.85 8.70
CA ASN A 2 47.45 -67.36 10.04
C ASN A 2 48.01 -66.04 10.34
N LEU A 3 47.14 -65.05 10.60
CA LEU A 3 47.53 -63.71 11.05
C LEU A 3 47.50 -63.72 12.57
N ILE A 4 48.67 -63.63 13.20
CA ILE A 4 48.82 -63.49 14.65
C ILE A 4 48.81 -62.02 14.99
N ILE A 5 47.80 -61.60 15.76
CA ILE A 5 47.71 -60.24 16.31
C ILE A 5 48.32 -60.26 17.68
N HIS A 6 49.48 -59.57 17.87
CA HIS A 6 50.09 -59.34 19.16
C HIS A 6 49.39 -58.22 19.91
N PHE A 7 48.80 -58.52 21.04
CA PHE A 7 48.34 -57.54 22.02
C PHE A 7 49.55 -57.09 22.87
N LEU A 8 49.86 -55.79 22.85
CA LEU A 8 50.72 -55.13 23.80
C LEU A 8 49.90 -54.56 24.96
N PRO A 9 50.36 -54.68 26.22
CA PRO A 9 49.64 -54.21 27.37
C PRO A 9 49.79 -52.67 27.49
N MET A 10 48.73 -51.94 27.33
CA MET A 10 48.64 -50.54 27.73
C MET A 10 48.47 -50.44 29.24
N LYS A 11 49.48 -50.02 29.92
CA LYS A 11 49.50 -49.73 31.35
C LYS A 11 49.56 -48.21 31.56
N ASN A 12 48.54 -47.65 32.23
CA ASN A 12 48.59 -46.42 33.04
C ASN A 12 48.79 -45.08 32.35
N ASN A 13 47.78 -44.55 31.59
CA ASN A 13 47.70 -43.13 31.35
C ASN A 13 46.24 -42.61 31.19
N ILE A 14 45.23 -43.39 31.50
CA ILE A 14 43.81 -43.00 31.30
C ILE A 14 43.33 -41.96 32.33
N LEU A 15 43.96 -41.87 33.51
CA LEU A 15 43.52 -40.89 34.55
C LEU A 15 44.00 -39.45 34.33
N PHE A 16 45.08 -39.24 33.55
CA PHE A 16 45.59 -37.91 33.30
C PHE A 16 44.84 -37.21 32.14
N ASP A 17 44.47 -38.00 31.14
CA ASP A 17 43.68 -37.45 30.00
C ASP A 17 42.26 -37.11 30.38
N LEU A 18 41.64 -37.83 31.33
CA LEU A 18 40.28 -37.55 31.77
C LEU A 18 40.16 -36.23 32.55
N LYS A 19 41.17 -35.86 33.33
CA LYS A 19 41.19 -34.59 34.08
C LYS A 19 41.45 -33.41 33.20
N PHE A 20 42.26 -33.56 32.15
CA PHE A 20 42.56 -32.48 31.21
C PHE A 20 41.36 -32.19 30.29
N ASN A 21 40.65 -33.23 29.84
CA ASN A 21 39.42 -33.08 29.03
C ASN A 21 38.26 -32.47 29.82
N ILE A 22 38.11 -32.74 31.10
CA ILE A 22 37.06 -32.13 31.93
C ILE A 22 37.34 -30.63 32.16
N ILE A 23 38.60 -30.24 32.34
CA ILE A 23 39.00 -28.83 32.51
C ILE A 23 38.80 -28.06 31.19
N PHE A 24 39.09 -28.68 30.03
CA PHE A 24 38.88 -28.05 28.71
C PHE A 24 37.41 -27.95 28.34
N LEU A 25 36.60 -28.96 28.70
CA LEU A 25 35.14 -28.92 28.52
C LEU A 25 34.47 -27.88 29.44
N GLY A 26 35.00 -27.71 30.69
CA GLY A 26 34.53 -26.67 31.60
C GLY A 26 34.85 -25.25 31.13
N TYR A 27 35.99 -25.03 30.46
CA TYR A 27 36.38 -23.73 29.93
C TYR A 27 35.57 -23.35 28.68
N PHE A 28 35.12 -24.31 27.87
CA PHE A 28 34.25 -24.06 26.72
C PHE A 28 32.81 -23.71 27.11
N LEU A 29 32.35 -24.13 28.31
CA LEU A 29 31.00 -23.82 28.78
C LEU A 29 30.87 -22.42 29.41
N ILE A 30 31.99 -21.73 29.70
CA ILE A 30 31.99 -20.39 30.31
C ILE A 30 32.07 -19.28 29.24
N ILE A 31 32.43 -19.61 27.99
CA ILE A 31 32.48 -18.64 26.87
C ILE A 31 31.12 -18.56 26.11
N SER A 32 30.15 -19.38 26.48
CA SER A 32 28.80 -19.32 25.90
C SER A 32 27.89 -18.56 26.85
N CYS A 33 27.74 -17.27 26.61
CA CYS A 33 26.56 -16.45 26.76
C CYS A 33 26.92 -15.02 27.19
N THR A 34 27.21 -14.20 26.21
CA THR A 34 26.58 -12.90 26.09
C THR A 34 26.07 -12.82 24.68
N ASP A 35 25.09 -13.67 24.35
CA ASP A 35 24.17 -13.33 23.30
C ASP A 35 23.30 -12.19 23.85
N ASP A 36 23.74 -10.97 23.63
CA ASP A 36 22.78 -9.91 23.32
C ASP A 36 21.99 -10.44 22.13
N LYS A 37 20.85 -11.04 22.41
CA LYS A 37 19.85 -11.34 21.39
C LYS A 37 19.47 -9.99 20.82
N VAL A 38 20.18 -9.55 19.80
CA VAL A 38 19.62 -8.63 18.84
C VAL A 38 18.42 -9.36 18.29
N ILE A 39 17.26 -9.08 18.86
CA ILE A 39 15.98 -9.51 18.30
C ILE A 39 15.92 -8.78 16.97
N MET A 40 16.39 -9.42 15.91
CA MET A 40 16.17 -8.92 14.55
C MET A 40 14.67 -9.03 14.33
N VAL A 41 13.98 -7.90 14.47
CA VAL A 41 12.57 -7.77 14.08
C VAL A 41 12.53 -8.16 12.61
N PRO A 42 11.70 -9.13 12.20
CA PRO A 42 11.62 -9.55 10.82
C PRO A 42 11.39 -8.32 9.93
N GLU A 43 12.06 -8.25 8.80
CA GLU A 43 11.95 -7.14 7.84
C GLU A 43 10.49 -6.80 7.51
N GLN A 44 9.65 -7.83 7.39
CA GLN A 44 8.21 -7.69 7.16
C GLN A 44 7.50 -6.94 8.30
N GLU A 45 7.88 -7.17 9.56
CA GLU A 45 7.25 -6.51 10.70
C GLU A 45 7.55 -5.01 10.74
N ILE A 46 8.80 -4.63 10.47
CA ILE A 46 9.20 -3.21 10.46
C ILE A 46 8.67 -2.45 9.24
N THR A 47 8.32 -3.12 8.14
CA THR A 47 7.81 -2.51 6.91
C THR A 47 6.29 -2.61 6.76
N GLN A 48 5.58 -3.42 7.57
CA GLN A 48 4.16 -3.70 7.41
C GLN A 48 3.30 -2.44 7.34
N THR A 49 3.46 -1.52 8.28
CA THR A 49 2.67 -0.27 8.31
C THR A 49 2.93 0.60 7.07
N SER A 50 4.17 0.61 6.56
CA SER A 50 4.51 1.31 5.31
C SER A 50 3.86 0.66 4.10
N SER A 51 3.86 -0.68 4.04
CA SER A 51 3.17 -1.46 3.00
C SER A 51 1.66 -1.21 3.03
N ASP A 52 1.07 -1.18 4.22
CA ASP A 52 -0.35 -0.88 4.40
C ASP A 52 -0.72 0.52 3.90
N TYR A 53 0.08 1.54 4.25
CA TYR A 53 -0.11 2.90 3.74
C TYR A 53 0.04 2.97 2.21
N ILE A 54 1.09 2.38 1.64
CA ILE A 54 1.30 2.36 0.18
C ILE A 54 0.10 1.72 -0.52
N LYS A 55 -0.42 0.60 0.02
CA LYS A 55 -1.59 -0.08 -0.52
C LYS A 55 -2.82 0.83 -0.55
N CYS A 56 -3.07 1.54 0.56
CA CYS A 56 -4.17 2.50 0.62
C CYS A 56 -4.00 3.62 -0.40
N GLU A 57 -2.81 4.21 -0.52
CA GLU A 57 -2.53 5.30 -1.46
C GLU A 57 -2.74 4.87 -2.91
N VAL A 58 -2.24 3.68 -3.29
CA VAL A 58 -2.38 3.14 -4.65
C VAL A 58 -3.83 2.80 -4.98
N TYR A 59 -4.55 2.15 -4.06
CA TYR A 59 -5.95 1.78 -4.26
C TYR A 59 -6.84 3.02 -4.35
N PHE A 60 -6.64 3.97 -3.45
CA PHE A 60 -7.39 5.21 -3.46
C PHE A 60 -7.25 5.97 -4.78
N ASN A 61 -6.02 6.19 -5.25
CA ASN A 61 -5.80 6.89 -6.51
C ASN A 61 -6.39 6.12 -7.70
N SER A 62 -6.39 4.79 -7.67
CA SER A 62 -7.05 3.96 -8.68
C SER A 62 -8.58 4.15 -8.66
N ILE A 63 -9.19 4.26 -7.48
CA ILE A 63 -10.63 4.48 -7.34
C ILE A 63 -11.02 5.88 -7.79
N VAL A 64 -10.25 6.90 -7.43
CA VAL A 64 -10.48 8.28 -7.89
C VAL A 64 -10.43 8.37 -9.41
N TYR A 65 -9.44 7.73 -10.04
CA TYR A 65 -9.38 7.62 -11.50
C TYR A 65 -10.67 7.02 -12.10
N GLU A 66 -11.17 5.92 -11.52
CA GLU A 66 -12.41 5.28 -12.00
C GLU A 66 -13.64 6.19 -11.82
N ILE A 67 -13.70 6.98 -10.74
CA ILE A 67 -14.77 7.96 -10.51
C ILE A 67 -14.69 9.06 -11.57
N GLU A 68 -13.55 9.68 -11.77
CA GLU A 68 -13.34 10.75 -12.76
C GLU A 68 -13.59 10.24 -14.19
N LYS A 69 -13.16 9.02 -14.49
CA LYS A 69 -13.45 8.35 -15.76
C LYS A 69 -14.96 8.16 -15.99
N GLY A 70 -15.70 7.81 -14.94
CA GLY A 70 -17.15 7.67 -14.99
C GLY A 70 -17.83 8.96 -15.39
N PHE A 71 -17.37 10.12 -14.94
CA PHE A 71 -17.89 11.43 -15.33
C PHE A 71 -17.46 11.88 -16.73
N SER A 72 -16.30 11.45 -17.21
CA SER A 72 -15.80 11.79 -18.55
C SER A 72 -16.38 10.89 -19.64
N THR A 73 -16.97 9.75 -19.28
CA THR A 73 -17.43 8.73 -20.22
C THR A 73 -18.90 8.93 -20.59
N ASN A 74 -19.18 9.33 -21.80
CA ASN A 74 -20.53 9.54 -22.34
C ASN A 74 -21.13 8.21 -22.88
N VAL A 75 -21.14 7.13 -22.09
CA VAL A 75 -21.46 5.80 -22.64
C VAL A 75 -22.47 5.02 -21.79
N ASN A 76 -23.63 4.78 -22.38
CA ASN A 76 -24.49 3.65 -22.02
C ASN A 76 -23.83 2.34 -22.52
N SER A 77 -22.74 1.92 -21.89
CA SER A 77 -22.07 0.66 -22.20
C SER A 77 -22.88 -0.52 -21.66
N ARG A 78 -23.02 -1.59 -22.48
CA ARG A 78 -23.56 -2.86 -22.01
C ARG A 78 -22.49 -3.82 -21.51
N THR A 79 -21.25 -3.38 -21.50
CA THR A 79 -20.10 -4.14 -20.99
C THR A 79 -19.63 -3.50 -19.69
N PHE A 80 -19.18 -4.29 -18.72
CA PHE A 80 -18.66 -3.76 -17.46
C PHE A 80 -17.36 -2.94 -17.67
N PRO A 81 -17.19 -1.84 -16.92
CA PRO A 81 -18.18 -1.28 -16.00
C PRO A 81 -19.38 -0.66 -16.74
N VAL A 82 -20.56 -0.76 -16.13
CA VAL A 82 -21.78 -0.10 -16.60
C VAL A 82 -21.89 1.22 -15.86
N TYR A 83 -22.00 2.32 -16.61
CA TYR A 83 -22.21 3.65 -16.05
C TYR A 83 -23.70 3.98 -16.12
N ILE A 84 -24.32 4.19 -14.96
CA ILE A 84 -25.72 4.57 -14.82
C ILE A 84 -25.74 6.01 -14.32
N ASN A 85 -26.07 6.93 -15.22
CA ASN A 85 -26.09 8.36 -14.94
C ASN A 85 -27.43 8.96 -15.35
N HIS A 86 -28.02 9.82 -14.53
CA HIS A 86 -29.28 10.47 -14.80
C HIS A 86 -29.10 11.79 -15.56
N ASN A 87 -28.09 12.60 -15.15
CA ASN A 87 -27.83 13.89 -15.77
C ASN A 87 -26.36 14.27 -15.62
N LEU A 88 -25.69 14.54 -16.73
CA LEU A 88 -24.26 14.92 -16.75
C LEU A 88 -23.99 16.36 -16.28
N ASN A 89 -25.03 17.19 -16.18
CA ASN A 89 -24.90 18.58 -15.73
C ASN A 89 -26.12 18.97 -14.88
N PRO A 90 -26.23 18.40 -13.66
CA PRO A 90 -27.37 18.63 -12.82
C PRO A 90 -27.35 20.06 -12.24
N LEU A 91 -28.54 20.71 -12.22
CA LEU A 91 -28.74 21.95 -11.48
C LEU A 91 -28.82 21.70 -9.96
N ASN A 92 -29.17 20.48 -9.58
CA ASN A 92 -29.21 19.98 -8.20
C ASN A 92 -28.36 18.69 -8.12
N GLU A 93 -28.35 18.06 -6.96
CA GLU A 93 -27.70 16.75 -6.79
C GLU A 93 -28.28 15.69 -7.73
N ASP A 94 -27.40 14.85 -8.28
CA ASP A 94 -27.74 13.67 -9.06
C ASP A 94 -26.80 12.51 -8.72
N THR A 95 -27.03 11.34 -9.32
CA THR A 95 -26.32 10.11 -8.98
C THR A 95 -25.69 9.48 -10.21
N LEU A 96 -24.38 9.21 -10.15
CA LEU A 96 -23.65 8.34 -11.08
C LEU A 96 -23.31 7.03 -10.37
N ILE A 97 -23.79 5.90 -10.91
CA ILE A 97 -23.40 4.57 -10.43
C ILE A 97 -22.42 3.96 -11.43
N ILE A 98 -21.27 3.50 -10.93
CA ILE A 98 -20.29 2.71 -11.67
C ILE A 98 -20.45 1.26 -11.19
N ASP A 99 -21.01 0.39 -12.04
CA ASP A 99 -21.32 -1.01 -11.70
C ASP A 99 -20.34 -1.96 -12.42
N TYR A 100 -19.54 -2.67 -11.64
CA TYR A 100 -18.59 -3.67 -12.13
C TYR A 100 -19.16 -5.10 -12.10
N GLY A 101 -20.42 -5.27 -11.66
CA GLY A 101 -21.09 -6.55 -11.51
C GLY A 101 -20.72 -7.31 -10.23
N ASN A 102 -21.25 -8.52 -10.11
CA ASN A 102 -21.10 -9.35 -8.91
C ASN A 102 -19.89 -10.28 -8.94
N SER A 103 -19.15 -10.35 -10.05
CA SER A 103 -17.96 -11.18 -10.24
C SER A 103 -16.78 -10.30 -10.65
N ASN A 104 -15.56 -10.81 -10.41
CA ASN A 104 -14.36 -10.08 -10.78
C ASN A 104 -14.30 -9.78 -12.26
N THR A 105 -14.23 -8.50 -12.59
CA THR A 105 -14.03 -7.97 -13.94
C THR A 105 -12.62 -7.40 -14.03
N LEU A 106 -11.83 -7.88 -14.99
CA LEU A 106 -10.46 -7.39 -15.22
C LEU A 106 -10.50 -6.13 -16.07
N ILE A 107 -10.02 -5.01 -15.51
CA ILE A 107 -9.93 -3.71 -16.16
C ILE A 107 -8.56 -3.12 -15.82
N ASN A 108 -7.79 -2.73 -16.84
CA ASN A 108 -6.48 -2.11 -16.67
C ASN A 108 -5.57 -2.88 -15.67
N GLY A 109 -5.52 -4.22 -15.83
CA GLY A 109 -4.70 -5.09 -14.99
C GLY A 109 -5.19 -5.29 -13.54
N LYS A 110 -6.35 -4.72 -13.17
CA LYS A 110 -6.93 -4.81 -11.83
C LYS A 110 -8.29 -5.51 -11.86
N PHE A 111 -8.61 -6.27 -10.81
CA PHE A 111 -9.91 -6.91 -10.65
C PHE A 111 -10.85 -6.02 -9.86
N PHE A 112 -11.99 -5.70 -10.47
CA PHE A 112 -13.07 -4.94 -9.84
C PHE A 112 -14.35 -5.78 -9.75
N ARG A 113 -15.15 -5.56 -8.69
CA ARG A 113 -16.54 -6.02 -8.58
C ARG A 113 -17.30 -5.14 -7.59
N GLY A 114 -18.65 -5.18 -7.65
CA GLY A 114 -19.52 -4.32 -6.84
C GLY A 114 -19.73 -2.96 -7.49
N ARG A 115 -20.03 -1.95 -6.71
CA ARG A 115 -20.45 -0.63 -7.21
C ARG A 115 -19.77 0.51 -6.48
N ILE A 116 -19.55 1.60 -7.23
CA ILE A 116 -19.26 2.92 -6.69
C ILE A 116 -20.50 3.78 -6.95
N ILE A 117 -21.05 4.38 -5.91
CA ILE A 117 -22.25 5.23 -5.96
C ILE A 117 -21.81 6.66 -5.66
N ASN A 118 -21.90 7.51 -6.68
CA ASN A 118 -21.44 8.89 -6.63
C ASN A 118 -22.66 9.82 -6.60
N ILE A 119 -22.81 10.59 -5.53
CA ILE A 119 -23.77 11.69 -5.43
C ILE A 119 -23.02 12.97 -5.71
N TYR A 120 -23.45 13.74 -6.69
CA TYR A 120 -22.69 14.87 -7.20
C TYR A 120 -23.57 16.05 -7.59
N SER A 121 -22.95 17.22 -7.69
CA SER A 121 -23.56 18.47 -8.19
C SER A 121 -22.54 19.22 -9.06
N GLY A 122 -23.03 19.95 -10.04
CA GLY A 122 -22.19 20.64 -11.01
C GLY A 122 -21.63 19.72 -12.10
N SER A 123 -20.87 20.28 -13.02
CA SER A 123 -20.15 19.52 -14.04
C SER A 123 -18.73 19.26 -13.57
N VAL A 124 -18.19 18.06 -13.88
CA VAL A 124 -16.85 17.61 -13.43
C VAL A 124 -15.71 18.57 -13.78
N ASN A 125 -15.88 19.38 -14.84
CA ASN A 125 -14.88 20.36 -15.26
C ASN A 125 -15.08 21.75 -14.62
N ASP A 126 -16.14 21.93 -13.85
CA ASP A 126 -16.45 23.21 -13.22
C ASP A 126 -15.84 23.29 -11.82
N THR A 127 -15.48 24.49 -11.38
CA THR A 127 -14.95 24.73 -10.03
C THR A 127 -15.99 24.46 -8.94
N ASN A 128 -17.28 24.50 -9.26
CA ASN A 128 -18.37 24.20 -8.31
C ASN A 128 -18.76 22.71 -8.28
N PHE A 129 -18.01 21.85 -8.96
CA PHE A 129 -18.23 20.41 -8.88
C PHE A 129 -17.92 19.89 -7.48
N ASN A 130 -18.89 19.14 -6.95
CA ASN A 130 -18.76 18.41 -5.70
C ASN A 130 -19.26 16.97 -5.91
N CYS A 131 -18.56 16.00 -5.36
CA CYS A 131 -18.92 14.61 -5.44
C CYS A 131 -18.67 13.91 -4.11
N SER A 132 -19.61 13.05 -3.70
CA SER A 132 -19.48 12.13 -2.57
C SER A 132 -19.68 10.70 -3.06
N SER A 133 -18.66 9.88 -2.95
CA SER A 133 -18.63 8.50 -3.45
C SER A 133 -18.65 7.51 -2.30
N ASN A 134 -19.57 6.55 -2.36
CA ASN A 134 -19.73 5.45 -1.42
C ASN A 134 -19.63 4.10 -2.15
N PHE A 135 -19.42 3.03 -1.41
CA PHE A 135 -19.17 1.69 -1.95
C PHE A 135 -20.30 0.71 -1.58
N ASP A 136 -20.74 -0.09 -2.56
CA ASP A 136 -21.70 -1.17 -2.35
C ASP A 136 -21.04 -2.49 -2.79
N ASN A 137 -20.64 -3.30 -1.81
CA ASN A 137 -19.92 -4.57 -2.03
C ASN A 137 -18.74 -4.42 -3.01
N PHE A 138 -18.03 -3.30 -2.93
CA PHE A 138 -16.98 -2.95 -3.85
C PHE A 138 -15.65 -3.58 -3.44
N TYR A 139 -15.01 -4.22 -4.41
CA TYR A 139 -13.71 -4.87 -4.23
C TYR A 139 -12.74 -4.43 -5.32
N LEU A 140 -11.50 -4.20 -4.91
CA LEU A 140 -10.36 -3.97 -5.78
C LEU A 140 -9.29 -5.02 -5.47
N ASN A 141 -8.89 -5.82 -6.48
CA ASN A 141 -7.94 -6.94 -6.33
C ASN A 141 -8.31 -7.86 -5.16
N ASN A 142 -9.58 -8.25 -5.05
CA ASN A 142 -10.16 -9.07 -3.98
C ASN A 142 -10.11 -8.45 -2.56
N ASN A 143 -9.73 -7.20 -2.42
CA ASN A 143 -9.83 -6.50 -1.15
C ASN A 143 -11.16 -5.74 -1.08
N LEU A 144 -11.92 -5.92 -0.02
CA LEU A 144 -13.13 -5.16 0.24
C LEU A 144 -12.76 -3.72 0.60
N ILE A 145 -13.38 -2.77 -0.08
CA ILE A 145 -13.17 -1.34 0.12
C ILE A 145 -14.43 -0.73 0.73
N ASN A 146 -14.26 0.03 1.80
CA ASN A 146 -15.31 0.80 2.45
C ASN A 146 -14.83 2.23 2.74
N GLY A 147 -15.77 3.09 3.13
CA GLY A 147 -15.54 4.50 3.44
C GLY A 147 -16.24 5.43 2.48
N THR A 148 -15.89 6.69 2.53
CA THR A 148 -16.43 7.73 1.65
C THR A 148 -15.28 8.51 1.02
N ILE A 149 -15.37 8.78 -0.26
CA ILE A 149 -14.46 9.70 -0.98
C ILE A 149 -15.26 10.96 -1.31
N THR A 150 -14.72 12.13 -0.97
CA THR A 150 -15.28 13.41 -1.40
C THR A 150 -14.31 14.12 -2.34
N ILE A 151 -14.84 14.72 -3.38
CA ILE A 151 -14.11 15.54 -4.37
C ILE A 151 -14.72 16.92 -4.36
N ASP A 152 -13.90 17.94 -4.11
CA ASP A 152 -14.28 19.35 -4.16
C ASP A 152 -13.32 20.10 -5.12
N ASN A 153 -13.82 20.46 -6.30
CA ASN A 153 -13.02 21.14 -7.29
C ASN A 153 -12.71 22.59 -6.92
N ASN A 154 -13.54 23.23 -6.07
CA ASN A 154 -13.27 24.60 -5.64
C ASN A 154 -12.00 24.69 -4.79
N GLU A 155 -11.79 23.70 -3.94
CA GLU A 155 -10.61 23.60 -3.07
C GLU A 155 -9.48 22.73 -3.69
N ALA A 156 -9.72 22.15 -4.86
CA ALA A 156 -8.85 21.15 -5.48
C ALA A 156 -8.53 20.00 -4.52
N GLU A 157 -9.50 19.67 -3.66
CA GLU A 157 -9.35 18.76 -2.54
C GLU A 157 -10.07 17.44 -2.79
N ILE A 158 -9.41 16.36 -2.37
CA ILE A 158 -10.02 15.03 -2.29
C ILE A 158 -9.81 14.50 -0.88
N GLN A 159 -10.88 14.06 -0.23
CA GLN A 159 -10.81 13.47 1.10
C GLN A 159 -11.24 12.00 1.07
N ILE A 160 -10.60 11.20 1.91
CA ILE A 160 -11.10 9.89 2.32
C ILE A 160 -11.52 9.98 3.77
N ILE A 161 -12.74 9.59 4.02
CA ILE A 161 -13.35 9.59 5.34
C ILE A 161 -13.69 8.15 5.72
N ASN A 162 -13.14 7.69 6.85
CA ASN A 162 -13.32 6.32 7.34
C ASN A 162 -13.01 5.25 6.28
N GLY A 163 -11.92 5.46 5.52
CA GLY A 163 -11.44 4.50 4.53
C GLY A 163 -11.08 3.17 5.19
N GLU A 164 -11.41 2.07 4.52
CA GLU A 164 -11.11 0.72 4.98
C GLU A 164 -10.72 -0.16 3.79
N VAL A 165 -9.61 -0.88 3.93
CA VAL A 165 -9.22 -1.99 3.04
C VAL A 165 -9.18 -3.26 3.87
N THR A 166 -9.99 -4.24 3.53
CA THR A 166 -10.04 -5.53 4.21
C THR A 166 -9.66 -6.66 3.26
N ASP A 167 -8.69 -7.47 3.66
CA ASP A 167 -8.31 -8.71 3.00
C ASP A 167 -8.24 -9.89 4.00
N ILE A 168 -7.78 -11.06 3.52
CA ILE A 168 -7.67 -12.26 4.37
C ILE A 168 -6.67 -12.13 5.53
N SER A 169 -5.74 -11.18 5.46
CA SER A 169 -4.69 -10.96 6.46
C SER A 169 -5.06 -9.89 7.48
N GLY A 170 -6.15 -9.14 7.26
CA GLY A 170 -6.62 -8.14 8.21
C GLY A 170 -7.23 -6.91 7.55
N LYS A 171 -7.33 -5.86 8.34
CA LYS A 171 -7.97 -4.62 7.98
C LYS A 171 -7.04 -3.43 8.19
N ILE A 172 -7.04 -2.51 7.23
CA ILE A 172 -6.38 -1.22 7.30
C ILE A 172 -7.48 -0.16 7.36
N ASN A 173 -7.38 0.76 8.32
CA ASN A 173 -8.28 1.92 8.39
C ASN A 173 -7.46 3.19 8.17
N TRP A 174 -8.00 4.15 7.40
CA TRP A 174 -7.33 5.45 7.23
C TRP A 174 -8.28 6.59 6.90
N ASN A 175 -7.80 7.80 7.13
CA ASN A 175 -8.37 9.03 6.65
C ASN A 175 -7.28 9.80 5.91
N SER A 176 -7.61 10.47 4.82
CA SER A 176 -6.65 11.23 4.04
C SER A 176 -7.28 12.50 3.48
N THR A 177 -6.50 13.55 3.42
CA THR A 177 -6.82 14.78 2.68
C THR A 177 -5.71 15.01 1.66
N GLN A 178 -6.08 15.15 0.40
CA GLN A 178 -5.18 15.40 -0.72
C GLN A 178 -5.54 16.72 -1.40
N ILE A 179 -4.55 17.58 -1.60
CA ILE A 179 -4.66 18.75 -2.47
C ILE A 179 -3.97 18.42 -3.78
N ARG A 180 -4.70 18.50 -4.89
CA ARG A 180 -4.25 18.14 -6.22
C ARG A 180 -4.06 19.35 -7.11
N THR A 181 -2.94 19.41 -7.80
CA THR A 181 -2.66 20.40 -8.84
C THR A 181 -2.43 19.66 -10.14
N GLN A 182 -3.35 19.85 -11.10
CA GLN A 182 -3.21 19.27 -12.43
C GLN A 182 -2.10 20.00 -13.19
N SER A 183 -1.16 19.24 -13.76
CA SER A 183 0.01 19.75 -14.49
C SER A 183 -0.04 19.44 -15.99
N HIS A 184 -0.87 18.47 -16.40
CA HIS A 184 -1.08 18.04 -17.79
C HIS A 184 -2.53 17.64 -18.01
N GLY A 185 -3.00 17.64 -19.26
CA GLY A 185 -4.37 17.26 -19.62
C GLY A 185 -5.42 18.39 -19.48
N LEU A 186 -5.05 19.59 -19.01
CA LEU A 186 -5.97 20.69 -18.71
C LEU A 186 -6.88 21.14 -19.85
N GLN A 187 -6.58 20.79 -21.09
CA GLN A 187 -7.33 21.23 -22.29
C GLN A 187 -7.81 20.06 -23.15
N THR A 188 -7.68 18.85 -22.65
CA THR A 188 -8.12 17.64 -23.33
C THR A 188 -9.38 17.09 -22.69
N VAL A 189 -10.14 16.29 -23.42
CA VAL A 189 -11.28 15.52 -22.90
C VAL A 189 -10.86 14.09 -22.53
N ASN A 190 -9.60 13.76 -22.81
CA ASN A 190 -9.05 12.44 -22.50
C ASN A 190 -8.37 12.47 -21.14
N ILE A 191 -8.99 11.90 -20.13
CA ILE A 191 -8.42 11.86 -18.79
C ILE A 191 -7.13 11.02 -18.67
N GLU A 192 -6.86 10.14 -19.66
CA GLU A 192 -5.68 9.26 -19.62
C GLU A 192 -4.35 10.01 -19.79
N ASP A 193 -4.37 11.26 -20.29
CA ASP A 193 -3.18 12.12 -20.37
C ASP A 193 -3.01 13.06 -19.16
N ASP A 194 -3.91 12.98 -18.18
CA ASP A 194 -3.88 13.81 -16.99
C ASP A 194 -2.72 13.44 -16.05
N LYS A 195 -2.07 14.48 -15.55
CA LYS A 195 -1.01 14.36 -14.55
C LYS A 195 -1.22 15.35 -13.42
N PHE A 196 -0.94 14.89 -12.22
CA PHE A 196 -1.14 15.69 -11.01
C PHE A 196 0.11 15.72 -10.14
N THR A 197 0.26 16.83 -9.43
CA THR A 197 1.10 16.93 -8.25
C THR A 197 0.19 16.97 -7.03
N VAL A 198 0.48 16.16 -6.04
CA VAL A 198 -0.38 15.93 -4.88
C VAL A 198 0.38 16.14 -3.60
N ASN A 199 -0.18 16.95 -2.70
CA ASN A 199 0.22 17.04 -1.31
C ASN A 199 -0.85 16.37 -0.46
N SER A 200 -0.46 15.52 0.48
CA SER A 200 -1.42 14.80 1.31
C SER A 200 -1.04 14.73 2.78
N LEU A 201 -2.07 14.66 3.60
CA LEU A 201 -1.99 14.30 5.03
C LEU A 201 -2.88 13.10 5.26
N THR A 202 -2.31 12.04 5.81
CA THR A 202 -3.04 10.78 6.06
C THR A 202 -2.80 10.32 7.48
N THR A 203 -3.83 9.80 8.12
CA THR A 203 -3.74 9.09 9.42
C THR A 203 -4.43 7.74 9.28
N GLY A 204 -3.93 6.73 9.98
CA GLY A 204 -4.52 5.40 9.88
C GLY A 204 -4.02 4.43 10.94
N ASN A 205 -4.54 3.20 10.82
CA ASN A 205 -4.16 2.07 11.63
C ASN A 205 -3.93 0.87 10.69
N GLY A 206 -2.73 0.32 10.73
CA GLY A 206 -2.33 -0.81 9.90
C GLY A 206 -2.90 -2.15 10.39
N LYS A 207 -2.71 -3.21 9.62
CA LYS A 207 -3.14 -4.58 9.96
C LYS A 207 -2.51 -5.11 11.24
N ASN A 208 -1.33 -4.60 11.60
CA ASN A 208 -0.63 -4.90 12.85
C ASN A 208 -1.13 -4.08 14.04
N ASN A 209 -2.24 -3.34 13.90
CA ASN A 209 -2.81 -2.42 14.87
C ASN A 209 -1.86 -1.28 15.30
N ILE A 210 -0.90 -0.95 14.47
CA ILE A 210 0.00 0.20 14.69
C ILE A 210 -0.58 1.42 14.00
N ASN A 211 -0.75 2.50 14.76
CA ASN A 211 -1.18 3.78 14.22
C ASN A 211 -0.06 4.42 13.42
N PHE A 212 -0.45 5.11 12.37
CA PHE A 212 0.49 5.88 11.55
C PHE A 212 -0.10 7.24 11.16
N SER A 213 0.78 8.18 10.90
CA SER A 213 0.46 9.42 10.20
C SER A 213 1.47 9.65 9.09
N THR A 214 1.01 10.14 7.94
CA THR A 214 1.89 10.44 6.82
C THR A 214 1.72 11.87 6.35
N LYS A 215 2.82 12.40 5.84
CA LYS A 215 2.83 13.63 5.06
C LYS A 215 3.53 13.34 3.74
N SER A 216 2.87 13.68 2.65
CA SER A 216 3.43 13.58 1.30
C SER A 216 3.51 14.97 0.70
N ASP A 217 4.68 15.31 0.21
CA ASP A 217 4.90 16.56 -0.51
C ASP A 217 5.25 16.23 -1.97
N SER A 218 4.44 16.74 -2.89
CA SER A 218 4.68 16.62 -4.34
C SER A 218 4.72 15.19 -4.89
N LEU A 219 3.84 14.30 -4.42
CA LEU A 219 3.62 13.02 -5.11
C LEU A 219 3.19 13.29 -6.54
N LYS A 220 3.69 12.48 -7.46
CA LYS A 220 3.36 12.57 -8.88
C LYS A 220 2.42 11.43 -9.25
N ILE A 221 1.26 11.80 -9.79
CA ILE A 221 0.24 10.88 -10.29
C ILE A 221 0.10 11.11 -11.79
N ARG A 222 -0.03 10.01 -12.55
CA ARG A 222 -0.30 10.06 -13.98
C ARG A 222 -1.25 8.96 -14.39
N TYR A 223 -2.26 9.32 -15.13
CA TYR A 223 -3.35 8.42 -15.50
C TYR A 223 -3.01 7.49 -16.67
N ASP A 224 -2.01 7.81 -17.47
CA ASP A 224 -1.44 6.90 -18.46
C ASP A 224 -0.69 5.68 -17.86
N CYS A 225 -0.51 5.64 -16.52
CA CYS A 225 -0.02 4.49 -15.78
C CYS A 225 -1.13 3.59 -15.22
N VAL A 226 -2.37 3.69 -15.72
CA VAL A 226 -3.54 3.01 -15.14
C VAL A 226 -3.42 1.48 -15.09
N GLU A 227 -2.71 0.87 -16.04
CA GLU A 227 -2.44 -0.58 -16.05
C GLU A 227 -1.44 -1.05 -14.97
N SER A 228 -0.80 -0.12 -14.28
CA SER A 228 0.18 -0.36 -13.23
C SER A 228 -0.19 0.45 -11.98
N CYS A 229 0.69 1.31 -11.49
CA CYS A 229 0.47 2.17 -10.34
C CYS A 229 0.50 3.63 -10.73
N LEU A 230 -0.59 4.34 -10.46
CA LEU A 230 -0.76 5.74 -10.84
C LEU A 230 0.24 6.68 -10.15
N VAL A 231 0.60 6.37 -8.89
CA VAL A 231 1.65 7.10 -8.15
C VAL A 231 3.00 6.62 -8.65
N TYR A 232 3.68 7.42 -9.46
CA TYR A 232 4.90 7.01 -10.16
C TYR A 232 6.17 7.67 -9.65
N ASP A 233 6.07 8.70 -8.78
CA ASP A 233 7.22 9.43 -8.24
C ASP A 233 6.82 10.21 -6.97
N GLY A 234 7.78 10.53 -6.13
CA GLY A 234 7.61 11.35 -4.95
C GLY A 234 8.02 10.67 -3.65
N ILE A 235 7.89 11.41 -2.56
CA ILE A 235 8.29 10.95 -1.23
C ILE A 235 7.16 11.21 -0.24
N SER A 236 6.91 10.22 0.61
CA SER A 236 6.07 10.36 1.81
C SER A 236 6.88 10.09 3.07
N ILE A 237 6.66 10.89 4.08
CA ILE A 237 7.20 10.65 5.41
C ILE A 237 6.10 10.01 6.24
N ILE A 238 6.35 8.80 6.75
CA ILE A 238 5.44 8.11 7.65
C ILE A 238 6.02 8.11 9.08
N ASN A 239 5.21 8.56 10.03
CA ASN A 239 5.46 8.42 11.44
C ASN A 239 4.59 7.28 11.98
N VAL A 240 5.18 6.39 12.74
CA VAL A 240 4.52 5.21 13.31
C VAL A 240 4.67 5.21 14.83
N GLU A 241 3.65 4.71 15.51
CA GLU A 241 3.68 4.52 16.96
C GLU A 241 4.39 3.20 17.30
N MET A 242 5.73 3.19 17.16
CA MET A 242 6.59 2.04 17.52
C MET A 242 7.76 2.52 18.37
N ASP A 243 8.18 1.71 19.32
CA ASP A 243 9.19 2.09 20.31
C ASP A 243 10.58 2.40 19.69
N ASP A 244 11.00 1.67 18.67
CA ASP A 244 12.37 1.77 18.13
C ASP A 244 12.47 2.48 16.77
N VAL A 245 11.38 2.65 16.03
CA VAL A 245 11.38 3.23 14.69
C VAL A 245 10.14 4.08 14.47
N SER A 246 10.23 5.35 14.84
CA SER A 246 9.10 6.27 14.76
C SER A 246 8.92 6.92 13.39
N LYS A 247 9.97 7.02 12.58
CA LYS A 247 9.95 7.72 11.29
C LYS A 247 10.56 6.87 10.17
N LYS A 248 9.87 6.85 9.04
CA LYS A 248 10.34 6.18 7.82
C LYS A 248 10.07 7.07 6.62
N ASP A 249 10.94 7.03 5.62
CA ASP A 249 10.71 7.69 4.35
C ASP A 249 10.27 6.65 3.32
N ILE A 250 9.21 6.95 2.58
CA ILE A 250 8.68 6.10 1.51
C ILE A 250 8.97 6.79 0.19
N ILE A 251 9.72 6.14 -0.67
CA ILE A 251 10.05 6.62 -2.01
C ILE A 251 9.16 5.89 -2.99
N PHE A 252 8.31 6.63 -3.69
CA PHE A 252 7.42 6.13 -4.73
C PHE A 252 8.14 6.15 -6.07
N GLY A 253 8.18 4.98 -6.70
CA GLY A 253 8.61 4.83 -8.10
C GLY A 253 10.03 5.29 -8.42
N SER A 254 10.29 5.33 -9.72
CA SER A 254 11.53 5.83 -10.31
C SER A 254 11.23 6.51 -11.66
N GLN A 255 10.20 7.34 -11.73
CA GLN A 255 9.72 8.02 -12.93
C GLN A 255 9.18 7.08 -14.03
N SER A 256 8.88 5.84 -13.69
CA SER A 256 8.25 4.84 -14.55
C SER A 256 6.92 4.36 -13.98
N CYS A 257 6.01 3.88 -14.85
CA CYS A 257 4.78 3.21 -14.40
C CYS A 257 5.11 1.85 -13.77
N SER A 258 5.57 1.86 -12.53
CA SER A 258 5.92 0.63 -11.79
C SER A 258 5.35 0.70 -10.38
N CYS A 259 5.00 -0.46 -9.82
CA CYS A 259 4.55 -0.61 -8.45
C CYS A 259 5.71 -0.94 -7.50
N ASN A 260 6.89 -0.39 -7.77
CA ASN A 260 8.09 -0.59 -6.97
C ASN A 260 8.27 0.60 -6.03
N TYR A 261 8.42 0.32 -4.76
CA TYR A 261 8.57 1.31 -3.69
C TYR A 261 9.77 0.96 -2.84
N ASN A 262 10.37 1.97 -2.21
CA ASN A 262 11.43 1.76 -1.23
C ASN A 262 11.05 2.44 0.08
N VAL A 263 11.20 1.72 1.17
CA VAL A 263 11.06 2.27 2.52
C VAL A 263 12.44 2.43 3.11
N ILE A 264 12.79 3.64 3.52
CA ILE A 264 14.06 3.95 4.17
C ILE A 264 13.84 4.00 5.68
N ILE A 265 14.53 3.14 6.41
CA ILE A 265 14.47 3.04 7.87
C ILE A 265 15.88 3.11 8.42
N ASN A 266 16.20 4.13 9.20
CA ASN A 266 17.55 4.33 9.76
C ASN A 266 18.67 4.24 8.72
N GLY A 267 18.41 4.76 7.49
CA GLY A 267 19.35 4.76 6.37
C GLY A 267 19.42 3.45 5.57
N ASN A 268 18.72 2.39 5.98
CA ASN A 268 18.60 1.15 5.23
C ASN A 268 17.40 1.20 4.29
N SER A 269 17.55 0.67 3.08
CA SER A 269 16.49 0.62 2.06
C SER A 269 15.87 -0.77 2.00
N TYR A 270 14.54 -0.81 2.06
CA TYR A 270 13.71 -2.02 1.99
C TYR A 270 12.78 -1.91 0.79
N PRO A 271 12.98 -2.70 -0.27
CA PRO A 271 12.11 -2.69 -1.43
C PRO A 271 10.75 -3.31 -1.09
N LEU A 272 9.68 -2.67 -1.52
CA LEU A 272 8.31 -3.16 -1.43
C LEU A 272 7.68 -3.23 -2.82
N TYR A 273 6.91 -4.27 -3.05
CA TYR A 273 6.16 -4.51 -4.28
C TYR A 273 4.69 -4.67 -3.91
N LEU A 274 3.79 -4.03 -4.66
CA LEU A 274 2.37 -4.33 -4.59
C LEU A 274 2.02 -5.27 -5.76
N ASP A 275 1.36 -6.37 -5.41
CA ASP A 275 0.81 -7.35 -6.35
C ASP A 275 -0.54 -6.87 -6.93
#